data_c8acca316222c494fe268041fee9dc4f
#
_entry.id   c8acca316222c494fe268041fee9dc4f
#
_cell.length_a   1.000
_cell.length_b   1.000
_cell.length_c   1.000
_cell.angle_alpha   90.00
_cell.angle_beta   90.00
_cell.angle_gamma   90.00
#
_symmetry.space_group_name_H-M   'P 1'
#
loop_
_entity.id
_entity.type
_entity.pdbx_description
1 polymer ?
#
loop_
_entity_poly.entity_id
_entity_poly.type
_entity_poly.pdbx_seq_one_letter_code
_entity_poly.pdbx_strand_id
1 'polypeptide(L)'
;MMTNESVMAWLQTLPVKADNYYCGILDRKKEKSFGVYQLSRRKNETAIGGRDPTRTRTHGVSLLVHWNHSTRQTQNAAIALYEAIAAAGTAQVGSCRAVYFQMQQNEPIDVGTDDNGICEYVIEFVIYYEEETTWEQ
;
A
#
# COMPACT_ATOMS: atom_id res chain seq x y z
N MET A 1 0.28 -14.84 -7.12
CA MET A 1 0.71 -13.45 -7.11
C MET A 1 -0.09 -12.65 -6.14
N MET A 2 0.53 -11.64 -5.58
CA MET A 2 -0.18 -10.76 -4.67
C MET A 2 -1.09 -9.84 -5.47
N THR A 3 -2.28 -9.57 -4.96
CA THR A 3 -3.23 -8.70 -5.64
C THR A 3 -3.47 -7.44 -4.82
N ASN A 4 -3.97 -6.41 -5.48
CA ASN A 4 -4.30 -5.19 -4.76
C ASN A 4 -5.43 -5.42 -3.77
N GLU A 5 -6.33 -6.36 -4.06
CA GLU A 5 -7.38 -6.67 -3.11
C GLU A 5 -6.83 -7.32 -1.86
N SER A 6 -5.80 -8.15 -2.01
CA SER A 6 -5.16 -8.73 -0.83
C SER A 6 -4.51 -7.65 0.01
N VAL A 7 -3.90 -6.67 -0.64
CA VAL A 7 -3.28 -5.55 0.07
C VAL A 7 -4.35 -4.75 0.81
N MET A 8 -5.49 -4.51 0.15
CA MET A 8 -6.57 -3.77 0.80
C MET A 8 -7.08 -4.51 2.03
N ALA A 9 -7.22 -5.83 1.93
CA ALA A 9 -7.67 -6.62 3.07
C ALA A 9 -6.64 -6.56 4.20
N TRP A 10 -5.37 -6.60 3.85
CA TRP A 10 -4.33 -6.50 4.87
C TRP A 10 -4.33 -5.14 5.56
N LEU A 11 -4.58 -4.06 4.80
CA LEU A 11 -4.63 -2.73 5.40
C LEU A 11 -5.69 -2.64 6.47
N GLN A 12 -6.77 -3.37 6.31
CA GLN A 12 -7.83 -3.33 7.29
C GLN A 12 -7.43 -3.97 8.62
N THR A 13 -6.33 -4.70 8.64
CA THR A 13 -5.84 -5.29 9.88
C THR A 13 -4.92 -4.34 10.65
N LEU A 14 -4.51 -3.24 10.05
CA LEU A 14 -3.61 -2.31 10.71
C LEU A 14 -4.37 -1.47 11.74
N PRO A 15 -3.66 -0.90 12.71
CA PRO A 15 -4.35 -0.12 13.74
C PRO A 15 -4.91 1.19 13.23
N VAL A 16 -4.45 1.67 12.10
CA VAL A 16 -4.94 2.92 11.53
C VAL A 16 -6.10 2.56 10.61
N LYS A 17 -7.28 3.05 10.91
CA LYS A 17 -8.49 2.65 10.20
C LYS A 17 -9.06 3.77 9.38
N ALA A 18 -9.69 3.42 8.28
CA ALA A 18 -10.46 4.34 7.48
C ALA A 18 -11.91 3.90 7.49
N ASP A 19 -12.80 4.78 7.08
CA ASP A 19 -14.20 4.42 6.98
C ASP A 19 -14.49 3.63 5.72
N ASN A 20 -13.70 3.85 4.69
CA ASN A 20 -13.91 3.18 3.41
C ASN A 20 -12.59 2.72 2.84
N TYR A 21 -12.59 1.58 2.19
CA TYR A 21 -11.42 1.03 1.55
C TYR A 21 -11.77 0.71 0.10
N TYR A 22 -10.95 1.14 -0.82
CA TYR A 22 -11.20 0.95 -2.24
C TYR A 22 -9.99 0.32 -2.91
N CYS A 23 -10.25 -0.40 -3.96
CA CYS A 23 -9.20 -1.01 -4.75
C CYS A 23 -9.44 -0.58 -6.18
N GLY A 24 -8.66 0.40 -6.61
CA GLY A 24 -8.77 0.92 -7.96
C GLY A 24 -9.62 2.17 -8.06
N ILE A 25 -10.91 2.06 -7.91
CA ILE A 25 -11.80 3.20 -8.09
C ILE A 25 -12.29 3.68 -6.75
N LEU A 26 -12.06 4.95 -6.47
CA LEU A 26 -12.40 5.50 -5.17
C LEU A 26 -13.58 6.44 -5.33
N ASP A 27 -14.53 6.37 -4.40
CA ASP A 27 -15.66 7.29 -4.39
C ASP A 27 -15.17 8.59 -3.79
N ARG A 28 -15.03 9.60 -4.61
CA ARG A 28 -14.42 10.84 -4.17
C ARG A 28 -15.29 11.65 -3.23
N LYS A 29 -16.54 11.29 -3.07
CA LYS A 29 -17.39 12.00 -2.15
C LYS A 29 -17.28 11.49 -0.73
N LYS A 30 -16.66 10.33 -0.54
CA LYS A 30 -16.57 9.74 0.77
C LYS A 30 -15.27 10.13 1.43
N GLU A 31 -15.36 10.63 2.65
CA GLU A 31 -14.17 11.00 3.42
C GLU A 31 -13.59 9.80 4.12
N LYS A 32 -12.37 9.97 4.57
CA LYS A 32 -11.64 8.96 5.36
C LYS A 32 -11.59 7.63 4.62
N SER A 33 -11.07 7.69 3.42
CA SER A 33 -10.95 6.54 2.54
C SER A 33 -9.51 6.25 2.23
N PHE A 34 -9.18 4.96 2.11
CA PHE A 34 -7.89 4.53 1.59
C PHE A 34 -8.14 3.84 0.26
N GLY A 35 -7.36 4.17 -0.74
CA GLY A 35 -7.46 3.54 -2.05
C GLY A 35 -6.16 2.87 -2.41
N VAL A 36 -6.23 1.62 -2.84
CA VAL A 36 -5.06 0.85 -3.22
C VAL A 36 -4.96 0.84 -4.72
N TYR A 37 -3.84 1.33 -5.23
CA TYR A 37 -3.57 1.37 -6.67
C TYR A 37 -2.23 0.73 -6.92
N GLN A 38 -2.00 0.32 -8.13
CA GLN A 38 -0.72 -0.25 -8.48
C GLN A 38 0.29 0.85 -8.70
N LEU A 39 1.48 0.68 -8.11
CA LEU A 39 2.53 1.64 -8.32
C LEU A 39 3.08 1.44 -9.71
N SER A 40 3.12 2.52 -10.47
CA SER A 40 3.60 2.46 -11.83
C SER A 40 5.10 2.43 -11.84
N ARG A 41 5.69 1.30 -12.17
CA ARG A 41 7.13 1.22 -12.21
C ARG A 41 7.54 0.88 -13.57
N ARG A 42 8.50 1.56 -14.08
CA ARG A 42 8.93 1.33 -15.31
C ARG A 42 9.92 0.35 -15.40
N LYS A 43 10.79 0.26 -14.56
CA LYS A 43 11.88 -0.59 -14.69
C LYS A 43 11.73 -1.80 -13.90
N ASN A 44 11.94 -2.88 -14.49
CA ASN A 44 11.93 -4.09 -13.76
C ASN A 44 13.26 -4.32 -13.11
N GLU A 45 13.26 -4.40 -11.83
CA GLU A 45 14.49 -4.51 -11.11
C GLU A 45 14.90 -5.93 -11.03
N THR A 46 15.27 -6.52 -12.06
CA THR A 46 15.68 -7.88 -12.03
C THR A 46 16.91 -8.01 -11.18
N ALA A 47 16.92 -8.98 -10.34
CA ALA A 47 18.02 -9.15 -9.45
C ALA A 47 19.26 -9.47 -10.23
N ILE A 48 20.35 -9.00 -9.74
CA ILE A 48 21.59 -9.28 -10.34
C ILE A 48 21.82 -10.75 -10.20
N GLY A 49 22.27 -11.36 -11.17
CA GLY A 49 22.45 -12.76 -11.10
C GLY A 49 21.26 -13.51 -11.59
N GLY A 50 20.38 -12.80 -12.18
CA GLY A 50 19.30 -13.41 -12.82
C GLY A 50 18.22 -13.74 -11.85
N ARG A 51 17.43 -14.72 -12.14
CA ARG A 51 16.40 -14.98 -11.44
C ARG A 51 16.69 -15.67 -10.36
N ASP A 52 16.18 -15.29 -9.43
CA ASP A 52 16.40 -15.90 -8.23
C ASP A 52 15.56 -17.07 -8.10
N PRO A 53 16.08 -18.16 -7.79
CA PRO A 53 15.25 -19.32 -7.63
C PRO A 53 14.41 -19.31 -6.41
N THR A 54 14.53 -18.31 -5.54
CA THR A 54 13.83 -18.41 -4.31
C THR A 54 12.40 -18.04 -4.39
N ARG A 55 11.88 -17.61 -5.47
CA ARG A 55 10.48 -17.25 -5.56
C ARG A 55 10.13 -15.95 -4.86
N THR A 56 11.09 -15.14 -4.54
CA THR A 56 10.79 -13.82 -4.00
C THR A 56 10.31 -12.92 -5.12
N ARG A 57 9.19 -12.25 -4.88
CA ARG A 57 8.60 -11.38 -5.87
C ARG A 57 8.35 -10.02 -5.25
N THR A 58 8.00 -9.07 -6.07
CA THR A 58 7.68 -7.72 -5.59
C THR A 58 6.31 -7.30 -6.09
N HIS A 59 5.65 -6.47 -5.30
CA HIS A 59 4.37 -5.90 -5.68
C HIS A 59 4.39 -4.44 -5.26
N GLY A 60 4.27 -3.54 -6.22
CA GLY A 60 4.30 -2.11 -5.93
C GLY A 60 2.92 -1.57 -5.66
N VAL A 61 2.81 -0.74 -4.65
CA VAL A 61 1.54 -0.18 -4.21
C VAL A 61 1.64 1.33 -4.14
N SER A 62 0.64 2.00 -4.71
CA SER A 62 0.45 3.42 -4.53
C SER A 62 -0.84 3.57 -3.73
N LEU A 63 -0.70 4.02 -2.49
CA LEU A 63 -1.82 4.07 -1.57
C LEU A 63 -2.28 5.51 -1.42
N LEU A 64 -3.53 5.75 -1.77
CA LEU A 64 -4.09 7.10 -1.69
C LEU A 64 -4.84 7.25 -0.38
N VAL A 65 -4.49 8.28 0.36
CA VAL A 65 -5.20 8.66 1.57
C VAL A 65 -6.09 9.83 1.21
N HIS A 66 -7.38 9.57 1.08
CA HIS A 66 -8.37 10.57 0.70
C HIS A 66 -9.19 10.84 1.95
N TRP A 67 -8.85 11.90 2.68
CA TRP A 67 -9.27 11.96 4.07
C TRP A 67 -10.43 12.92 4.32
N ASN A 68 -10.15 14.20 4.52
CA ASN A 68 -11.22 15.17 4.76
C ASN A 68 -10.72 16.54 4.38
N HIS A 69 -11.45 17.58 4.82
CA HIS A 69 -11.12 18.94 4.42
C HIS A 69 -10.03 19.57 5.29
N SER A 70 -9.55 18.88 6.29
CA SER A 70 -8.52 19.40 7.18
C SER A 70 -7.17 18.90 6.75
N THR A 71 -6.27 19.82 6.36
CA THR A 71 -4.93 19.40 5.94
C THR A 71 -4.18 18.76 7.10
N ARG A 72 -4.38 19.29 8.30
CA ARG A 72 -3.66 18.72 9.43
C ARG A 72 -4.14 17.32 9.76
N GLN A 73 -5.44 17.10 9.76
CA GLN A 73 -5.95 15.77 10.07
C GLN A 73 -5.56 14.78 8.99
N THR A 74 -5.55 15.22 7.74
CA THR A 74 -5.17 14.35 6.64
C THR A 74 -3.70 13.98 6.75
N GLN A 75 -2.84 14.95 7.06
CA GLN A 75 -1.44 14.64 7.20
C GLN A 75 -1.20 13.70 8.38
N ASN A 76 -1.89 13.93 9.49
CA ASN A 76 -1.73 13.04 10.64
C ASN A 76 -2.16 11.62 10.33
N ALA A 77 -3.26 11.47 9.59
CA ALA A 77 -3.71 10.14 9.21
C ALA A 77 -2.71 9.48 8.27
N ALA A 78 -2.17 10.25 7.33
CA ALA A 78 -1.20 9.70 6.37
C ALA A 78 0.08 9.29 7.08
N ILE A 79 0.55 10.10 8.02
CA ILE A 79 1.77 9.77 8.76
C ILE A 79 1.56 8.51 9.60
N ALA A 80 0.41 8.42 10.27
CA ALA A 80 0.14 7.25 11.10
C ALA A 80 0.09 5.99 10.25
N LEU A 81 -0.52 6.07 9.07
CA LEU A 81 -0.58 4.92 8.19
C LEU A 81 0.80 4.58 7.65
N TYR A 82 1.57 5.59 7.27
CA TYR A 82 2.92 5.36 6.78
C TYR A 82 3.74 4.61 7.82
N GLU A 83 3.67 5.05 9.06
CA GLU A 83 4.46 4.44 10.12
C GLU A 83 4.00 3.02 10.41
N ALA A 84 2.71 2.78 10.32
CA ALA A 84 2.20 1.43 10.53
C ALA A 84 2.70 0.48 9.44
N ILE A 85 2.74 0.94 8.20
CA ILE A 85 3.22 0.12 7.10
C ILE A 85 4.72 -0.10 7.24
N ALA A 86 5.47 0.95 7.55
CA ALA A 86 6.92 0.84 7.64
C ALA A 86 7.33 -0.10 8.77
N ALA A 87 6.50 -0.23 9.79
CA ALA A 87 6.81 -1.07 10.93
C ALA A 87 6.27 -2.49 10.79
N ALA A 88 5.65 -2.80 9.68
CA ALA A 88 4.90 -4.06 9.58
C ALA A 88 5.79 -5.30 9.63
N GLY A 89 7.01 -5.21 9.12
CA GLY A 89 7.88 -6.37 9.12
C GLY A 89 7.34 -7.46 8.20
N THR A 90 7.13 -8.63 8.74
CA THR A 90 6.56 -9.72 7.94
C THR A 90 5.07 -9.79 8.22
N ALA A 91 4.31 -10.19 7.22
CA ALA A 91 2.87 -10.25 7.36
C ALA A 91 2.28 -11.19 6.34
N GLN A 92 1.11 -11.71 6.66
CA GLN A 92 0.37 -12.52 5.72
C GLN A 92 -0.52 -11.58 4.91
N VAL A 93 -0.36 -11.58 3.61
CA VAL A 93 -1.15 -10.74 2.72
C VAL A 93 -1.79 -11.67 1.71
N GLY A 94 -3.06 -11.98 1.90
CA GLY A 94 -3.71 -12.99 1.08
C GLY A 94 -3.04 -14.33 1.29
N SER A 95 -2.70 -14.98 0.20
CA SER A 95 -2.00 -16.24 0.27
C SER A 95 -0.49 -16.08 0.20
N CYS A 96 -0.01 -14.86 0.27
CA CYS A 96 1.41 -14.55 0.16
C CYS A 96 1.97 -14.17 1.51
N ARG A 97 3.26 -14.36 1.69
CA ARG A 97 3.92 -13.94 2.90
C ARG A 97 4.82 -12.77 2.57
N ALA A 98 4.44 -11.60 3.04
CA ALA A 98 5.26 -10.41 2.84
C ALA A 98 6.44 -10.48 3.80
N VAL A 99 7.64 -10.29 3.26
CA VAL A 99 8.83 -10.37 4.07
C VAL A 99 9.46 -9.00 4.29
N TYR A 100 9.09 -8.01 3.50
CA TYR A 100 9.69 -6.71 3.65
C TYR A 100 8.84 -5.68 2.92
N PHE A 101 8.62 -4.55 3.56
CA PHE A 101 7.90 -3.43 2.96
C PHE A 101 8.90 -2.30 2.76
N GLN A 102 9.20 -1.97 1.51
CA GLN A 102 10.17 -0.96 1.21
C GLN A 102 9.45 0.34 0.87
N MET A 103 9.56 1.32 1.74
CA MET A 103 8.93 2.61 1.48
C MET A 103 9.74 3.34 0.41
N GLN A 104 9.04 3.93 -0.54
CA GLN A 104 9.72 4.61 -1.65
C GLN A 104 10.12 6.03 -1.30
N GLN A 105 9.41 6.66 -0.37
CA GLN A 105 9.76 7.98 0.11
C GLN A 105 9.88 7.94 1.62
N ASN A 106 10.49 8.96 2.19
CA ASN A 106 10.65 9.02 3.64
C ASN A 106 9.41 9.47 4.37
N GLU A 107 8.44 9.94 3.65
CA GLU A 107 7.21 10.46 4.26
C GLU A 107 6.11 10.42 3.23
N PRO A 108 4.85 10.54 3.67
CA PRO A 108 3.74 10.60 2.71
C PRO A 108 3.88 11.82 1.82
N ILE A 109 3.38 11.68 0.60
CA ILE A 109 3.47 12.75 -0.39
C ILE A 109 2.18 13.52 -0.42
N ASP A 110 2.26 14.84 -0.23
CA ASP A 110 1.09 15.71 -0.29
C ASP A 110 0.75 15.93 -1.76
N VAL A 111 -0.42 15.52 -2.18
CA VAL A 111 -0.83 15.70 -3.57
C VAL A 111 -1.95 16.73 -3.70
N GLY A 112 -2.24 17.46 -2.63
CA GLY A 112 -3.18 18.55 -2.71
C GLY A 112 -4.59 18.14 -2.33
N THR A 113 -5.57 18.78 -2.95
CA THR A 113 -6.96 18.49 -2.71
C THR A 113 -7.62 18.12 -4.02
N ASP A 114 -8.69 17.35 -3.93
CA ASP A 114 -9.44 17.02 -5.13
C ASP A 114 -10.49 18.11 -5.40
N ASP A 115 -11.37 17.86 -6.36
CA ASP A 115 -12.35 18.84 -6.76
C ASP A 115 -13.36 19.13 -5.68
N ASN A 116 -13.51 18.25 -4.71
CA ASN A 116 -14.43 18.44 -3.60
C ASN A 116 -13.76 19.08 -2.40
N GLY A 117 -12.50 19.45 -2.51
CA GLY A 117 -11.77 20.06 -1.40
C GLY A 117 -11.26 19.08 -0.38
N ILE A 118 -11.29 17.81 -0.67
CA ILE A 118 -10.80 16.80 0.26
C ILE A 118 -9.30 16.62 0.06
N CYS A 119 -8.57 16.71 1.16
CA CYS A 119 -7.13 16.65 1.11
C CYS A 119 -6.65 15.21 0.87
N GLU A 120 -5.56 15.08 0.14
CA GLU A 120 -5.07 13.77 -0.24
C GLU A 120 -3.57 13.68 -0.06
N TYR A 121 -3.13 12.50 0.35
CA TYR A 121 -1.71 12.14 0.42
C TYR A 121 -1.53 10.79 -0.24
N VAL A 122 -0.33 10.53 -0.71
CA VAL A 122 0.00 9.26 -1.35
C VAL A 122 1.18 8.65 -0.61
N ILE A 123 1.10 7.34 -0.38
CA ILE A 123 2.18 6.57 0.21
C ILE A 123 2.53 5.48 -0.79
N GLU A 124 3.80 5.45 -1.20
CA GLU A 124 4.23 4.46 -2.17
C GLU A 124 5.19 3.49 -1.53
N PHE A 125 4.99 2.22 -1.78
CA PHE A 125 5.86 1.21 -1.22
C PHE A 125 5.85 -0.04 -2.10
N VAL A 126 6.87 -0.85 -1.92
CA VAL A 126 7.00 -2.11 -2.64
C VAL A 126 7.04 -3.21 -1.61
N ILE A 127 6.24 -4.23 -1.82
CA ILE A 127 6.17 -5.38 -0.93
C ILE A 127 7.00 -6.50 -1.55
N TYR A 128 7.98 -6.97 -0.79
CA TYR A 128 8.74 -8.14 -1.19
C TYR A 128 8.08 -9.34 -0.53
N TYR A 129 7.72 -10.34 -1.32
CA TYR A 129 6.91 -11.41 -0.77
C TYR A 129 7.28 -12.75 -1.39
N GLU A 130 6.83 -13.79 -0.72
CA GLU A 130 6.95 -15.16 -1.20
C GLU A 130 5.56 -15.73 -1.29
N GLU A 131 5.32 -16.48 -2.34
CA GLU A 131 4.05 -17.13 -2.47
C GLU A 131 4.10 -18.43 -1.72
N GLU A 132 3.01 -18.74 -1.03
CA GLU A 132 2.97 -20.01 -0.36
C GLU A 132 2.71 -21.07 -1.39
N THR A 133 3.45 -22.14 -1.28
CA THR A 133 3.23 -23.24 -2.17
C THR A 133 2.49 -24.29 -1.43
N THR A 134 1.59 -24.95 -2.10
CA THR A 134 0.86 -25.99 -1.47
C THR A 134 1.07 -27.29 -2.17
N TRP A 135 2.05 -27.36 -3.02
CA TRP A 135 2.21 -28.55 -3.73
C TRP A 135 3.04 -29.57 -3.02
N GLU A 136 3.58 -29.22 -1.96
CA GLU A 136 4.38 -30.13 -1.33
C GLU A 136 3.51 -30.84 -0.48
N GLN A 137 3.07 -31.44 -0.49
CA GLN A 137 2.32 -32.07 0.36
C GLN A 137 2.41 -33.16 0.31
#